data_844b94a2ec154522f37ab6bce9dd7284
#
_entry.id   844b94a2ec154522f37ab6bce9dd7284
#
_cell.length_a   1.000
_cell.length_b   1.000
_cell.length_c   1.000
_cell.angle_alpha   90.00
_cell.angle_beta   90.00
_cell.angle_gamma   90.00
#
_symmetry.space_group_name_H-M   'P 1'
#
loop_
_entity.id
_entity.type
_entity.pdbx_description
1 polymer ?
#
loop_
_entity_poly.entity_id
_entity_poly.type
_entity_poly.pdbx_seq_one_letter_code
_entity_poly.pdbx_strand_id
1 'polypeptide(L)'
;MNPSLYAERRQRVAAQLGAGGIAIIPTAPERQRNRDSDFLFRFDSYFHYMSGFAEPNAWLVIQADGRSTLFCQPKDLEREIWDGIRVGPEAAPHLLGVDAAFSVTELDQRLPGLLENTETVWYPFATHDALEGRVNGWLNAVRARVRYGVLCPQVQRDLCAIVDEMRLVKDAHEQDVMRRAAQISA
;
A
#
# COMPACT_ATOMS: atom_id res chain seq x y z
N MET A 1 11.46 11.41 8.25
CA MET A 1 10.60 11.10 7.11
C MET A 1 9.85 12.36 6.73
N ASN A 2 9.61 12.66 5.45
CA ASN A 2 8.83 13.84 5.02
C ASN A 2 7.42 13.39 4.58
N PRO A 3 6.40 13.46 5.46
CA PRO A 3 5.05 12.95 5.16
C PRO A 3 4.40 13.65 3.96
N SER A 4 4.69 14.94 3.76
CA SER A 4 4.08 15.72 2.66
C SER A 4 4.49 15.20 1.28
N LEU A 5 5.74 14.77 1.11
CA LEU A 5 6.23 14.19 -0.14
C LEU A 5 5.41 12.96 -0.56
N TYR A 6 5.18 12.05 0.39
CA TYR A 6 4.42 10.84 0.12
C TYR A 6 2.92 11.13 -0.06
N ALA A 7 2.38 12.09 0.68
CA ALA A 7 1.01 12.55 0.48
C ALA A 7 0.80 13.14 -0.94
N GLU A 8 1.72 13.97 -1.42
CA GLU A 8 1.69 14.52 -2.78
C GLU A 8 1.74 13.40 -3.85
N ARG A 9 2.57 12.37 -3.64
CA ARG A 9 2.61 11.22 -4.56
C ARG A 9 1.30 10.45 -4.58
N ARG A 10 0.68 10.23 -3.42
CA ARG A 10 -0.67 9.60 -3.34
C ARG A 10 -1.73 10.44 -4.05
N GLN A 11 -1.70 11.77 -3.89
CA GLN A 11 -2.63 12.66 -4.59
C GLN A 11 -2.45 12.61 -6.12
N ARG A 12 -1.21 12.52 -6.60
CA ARG A 12 -0.92 12.36 -8.03
C ARG A 12 -1.44 11.03 -8.59
N VAL A 13 -1.37 9.94 -7.82
CA VAL A 13 -2.01 8.67 -8.20
C VAL A 13 -3.52 8.83 -8.20
N ALA A 14 -4.12 9.34 -7.13
CA ALA A 14 -5.57 9.52 -6.99
C ALA A 14 -6.17 10.29 -8.19
N ALA A 15 -5.50 11.34 -8.65
CA ALA A 15 -5.91 12.13 -9.83
C ALA A 15 -5.92 11.32 -11.14
N GLN A 16 -5.19 10.20 -11.22
CA GLN A 16 -5.11 9.35 -12.42
C GLN A 16 -6.00 8.11 -12.35
N LEU A 17 -6.57 7.79 -11.18
CA LEU A 17 -7.44 6.60 -11.04
C LEU A 17 -8.77 6.74 -11.80
N GLY A 18 -9.18 7.96 -12.13
CA GLY A 18 -10.50 8.25 -12.69
C GLY A 18 -11.61 8.24 -11.62
N ALA A 19 -12.79 8.74 -12.00
CA ALA A 19 -13.94 8.77 -11.09
C ALA A 19 -14.26 7.34 -10.59
N GLY A 20 -14.50 7.21 -9.28
CA GLY A 20 -14.78 5.92 -8.67
C GLY A 20 -13.62 4.92 -8.69
N GLY A 21 -12.40 5.36 -8.97
CA GLY A 21 -11.21 4.53 -8.95
C GLY A 21 -10.67 4.31 -7.53
N ILE A 22 -10.11 3.13 -7.30
CA ILE A 22 -9.43 2.77 -6.05
C ILE A 22 -8.18 1.95 -6.37
N ALA A 23 -7.05 2.29 -5.74
CA ALA A 23 -5.79 1.57 -5.88
C ALA A 23 -5.46 0.78 -4.61
N ILE A 24 -4.96 -0.44 -4.77
CA ILE A 24 -4.55 -1.34 -3.69
C ILE A 24 -3.10 -1.75 -3.93
N ILE A 25 -2.23 -1.47 -2.97
CA ILE A 25 -0.79 -1.67 -3.10
C ILE A 25 -0.28 -2.45 -1.89
N PRO A 26 0.15 -3.70 -2.05
CA PRO A 26 0.81 -4.45 -0.98
C PRO A 26 2.29 -4.07 -0.87
N THR A 27 2.87 -4.23 0.33
CA THR A 27 4.33 -4.37 0.45
C THR A 27 4.76 -5.84 0.41
N ALA A 28 6.06 -6.06 0.31
CA ALA A 28 6.59 -7.41 0.35
C ALA A 28 6.31 -8.10 1.70
N PRO A 29 6.11 -9.42 1.73
CA PRO A 29 6.10 -10.19 2.97
C PRO A 29 7.53 -10.38 3.49
N GLU A 30 7.65 -10.70 4.78
CA GLU A 30 8.87 -11.28 5.32
C GLU A 30 9.15 -12.63 4.67
N ARG A 31 10.42 -12.92 4.43
CA ARG A 31 10.86 -14.21 3.83
C ARG A 31 11.80 -14.91 4.77
N GLN A 32 11.42 -16.11 5.16
CA GLN A 32 12.22 -16.97 6.00
C GLN A 32 13.45 -17.49 5.23
N ARG A 33 14.62 -17.33 5.82
CA ARG A 33 15.89 -17.85 5.29
C ARG A 33 16.12 -19.30 5.72
N ASN A 34 15.84 -19.58 6.98
CA ASN A 34 15.90 -20.92 7.59
C ASN A 34 14.92 -20.96 8.77
N ARG A 35 14.98 -22.04 9.58
CA ARG A 35 14.01 -22.32 10.65
C ARG A 35 13.86 -21.20 11.69
N ASP A 36 14.91 -20.40 11.93
CA ASP A 36 14.99 -19.43 13.02
C ASP A 36 15.62 -18.09 12.60
N SER A 37 15.67 -17.82 11.30
CA SER A 37 16.13 -16.52 10.83
C SER A 37 15.47 -16.15 9.51
N ASP A 38 15.21 -14.86 9.32
CA ASP A 38 14.65 -14.29 8.13
C ASP A 38 15.72 -13.62 7.27
N PHE A 39 15.42 -13.42 5.99
CA PHE A 39 16.21 -12.51 5.17
C PHE A 39 15.98 -11.08 5.65
N LEU A 40 16.99 -10.22 5.47
CA LEU A 40 16.81 -8.81 5.71
C LEU A 40 15.61 -8.29 4.90
N PHE A 41 14.64 -7.71 5.61
CA PHE A 41 13.41 -7.25 4.98
C PHE A 41 13.70 -6.16 3.94
N ARG A 42 13.12 -6.30 2.77
CA ARG A 42 13.13 -5.31 1.70
C ARG A 42 11.70 -5.04 1.26
N PHE A 43 11.24 -3.82 1.50
CA PHE A 43 9.92 -3.36 1.12
C PHE A 43 9.71 -3.40 -0.41
N ASP A 44 8.46 -3.50 -0.83
CA ASP A 44 8.10 -3.29 -2.22
C ASP A 44 8.38 -1.84 -2.65
N SER A 45 8.90 -1.66 -3.85
CA SER A 45 9.32 -0.33 -4.32
C SER A 45 8.16 0.59 -4.65
N TYR A 46 7.05 0.09 -5.16
CA TYR A 46 5.84 0.89 -5.42
C TYR A 46 5.18 1.31 -4.12
N PHE A 47 5.02 0.36 -3.20
CA PHE A 47 4.47 0.63 -1.89
C PHE A 47 5.27 1.69 -1.13
N HIS A 48 6.59 1.52 -1.06
CA HIS A 48 7.46 2.47 -0.36
C HIS A 48 7.47 3.85 -1.04
N TYR A 49 7.44 3.92 -2.37
CA TYR A 49 7.37 5.18 -3.10
C TYR A 49 6.13 6.00 -2.75
N MET A 50 5.01 5.34 -2.45
CA MET A 50 3.73 5.96 -2.09
C MET A 50 3.57 6.24 -0.59
N SER A 51 4.23 5.45 0.28
CA SER A 51 3.97 5.48 1.71
C SER A 51 5.14 5.98 2.56
N GLY A 52 6.39 5.76 2.10
CA GLY A 52 7.58 5.89 2.94
C GLY A 52 7.66 4.85 4.06
N PHE A 53 6.70 3.93 4.15
CA PHE A 53 6.60 2.94 5.19
C PHE A 53 7.49 1.73 4.88
N ALA A 54 8.32 1.30 5.84
CA ALA A 54 9.33 0.29 5.63
C ALA A 54 9.12 -0.99 6.45
N GLU A 55 7.94 -1.18 7.04
CA GLU A 55 7.61 -2.39 7.78
C GLU A 55 6.93 -3.42 6.87
N PRO A 56 7.09 -4.73 7.15
CA PRO A 56 6.49 -5.80 6.36
C PRO A 56 4.98 -5.93 6.56
N ASN A 57 4.35 -6.75 5.72
CA ASN A 57 2.95 -7.16 5.83
C ASN A 57 1.98 -5.98 5.91
N ALA A 58 2.19 -4.94 5.11
CA ALA A 58 1.33 -3.76 5.06
C ALA A 58 0.67 -3.60 3.69
N TRP A 59 -0.43 -2.85 3.66
CA TRP A 59 -1.21 -2.54 2.47
C TRP A 59 -1.61 -1.08 2.47
N LEU A 60 -1.47 -0.44 1.33
CA LEU A 60 -1.92 0.93 1.12
C LEU A 60 -3.10 0.94 0.15
N VAL A 61 -4.15 1.65 0.51
CA VAL A 61 -5.31 1.90 -0.34
C VAL A 61 -5.38 3.39 -0.63
N ILE A 62 -5.56 3.76 -1.90
CA ILE A 62 -5.70 5.15 -2.35
C ILE A 62 -7.00 5.24 -3.14
N GLN A 63 -7.88 6.16 -2.77
CA GLN A 63 -9.15 6.42 -3.45
C GLN A 63 -9.02 7.63 -4.39
N ALA A 64 -9.84 7.67 -5.43
CA ALA A 64 -9.82 8.76 -6.41
C ALA A 64 -10.15 10.14 -5.82
N ASP A 65 -10.79 10.19 -4.65
CA ASP A 65 -11.05 11.43 -3.91
C ASP A 65 -9.82 11.94 -3.12
N GLY A 66 -8.69 11.23 -3.20
CA GLY A 66 -7.44 11.55 -2.54
C GLY A 66 -7.26 10.92 -1.17
N ARG A 67 -8.28 10.30 -0.59
CA ARG A 67 -8.15 9.61 0.70
C ARG A 67 -7.25 8.39 0.58
N SER A 68 -6.48 8.17 1.63
CA SER A 68 -5.57 7.03 1.72
C SER A 68 -5.71 6.29 3.06
N THR A 69 -5.69 4.97 2.99
CA THR A 69 -5.81 4.08 4.15
C THR A 69 -4.63 3.12 4.18
N LEU A 70 -3.96 3.03 5.32
CA LEU A 70 -2.89 2.05 5.54
C LEU A 70 -3.41 0.90 6.41
N PHE A 71 -3.09 -0.32 6.02
CA PHE A 71 -3.22 -1.49 6.87
C PHE A 71 -1.81 -1.94 7.24
N CYS A 72 -1.49 -1.98 8.53
CA CYS A 72 -0.16 -2.36 9.01
C CYS A 72 -0.23 -3.25 10.25
N GLN A 73 0.89 -3.79 10.66
CA GLN A 73 0.96 -4.60 11.85
C GLN A 73 0.64 -3.76 13.09
N PRO A 74 -0.18 -4.27 14.02
CA PRO A 74 -0.41 -3.60 15.30
C PRO A 74 0.86 -3.62 16.15
N LYS A 75 0.93 -2.74 17.13
CA LYS A 75 1.96 -2.78 18.16
C LYS A 75 1.88 -4.09 18.94
N ASP A 76 3.05 -4.67 19.19
CA ASP A 76 3.21 -5.89 19.97
C ASP A 76 4.52 -5.77 20.78
N LEU A 77 4.39 -5.37 22.04
CA LEU A 77 5.55 -5.08 22.89
C LEU A 77 6.46 -6.30 23.11
N GLU A 78 5.93 -7.52 23.09
CA GLU A 78 6.72 -8.72 23.24
C GLU A 78 7.55 -8.98 21.96
N ARG A 79 6.95 -8.80 20.80
CA ARG A 79 7.65 -8.95 19.53
C ARG A 79 8.59 -7.80 19.22
N GLU A 80 8.28 -6.58 19.62
CA GLU A 80 9.13 -5.40 19.39
C GLU A 80 10.53 -5.54 20.05
N ILE A 81 10.66 -6.39 21.06
CA ILE A 81 11.96 -6.73 21.67
C ILE A 81 12.89 -7.43 20.65
N TRP A 82 12.32 -8.22 19.75
CA TRP A 82 13.05 -9.04 18.77
C TRP A 82 13.09 -8.42 17.37
N ASP A 83 11.95 -7.89 16.93
CA ASP A 83 11.74 -7.43 15.54
C ASP A 83 11.97 -5.92 15.38
N GLY A 84 12.11 -5.17 16.49
CA GLY A 84 12.19 -3.72 16.49
C GLY A 84 10.83 -3.04 16.66
N ILE A 85 10.88 -1.73 16.94
CA ILE A 85 9.69 -0.91 17.23
C ILE A 85 8.83 -0.78 15.97
N ARG A 86 7.54 -1.07 16.10
CA ARG A 86 6.53 -0.90 15.06
C ARG A 86 5.81 0.45 15.19
N VAL A 87 5.44 1.04 14.06
CA VAL A 87 4.64 2.28 14.01
C VAL A 87 3.25 2.02 14.60
N GLY A 88 2.59 0.96 14.15
CA GLY A 88 1.22 0.64 14.54
C GLY A 88 0.17 1.54 13.88
N PRO A 89 -1.11 1.09 13.82
CA PRO A 89 -2.18 1.84 13.19
C PRO A 89 -2.48 3.20 13.86
N GLU A 90 -2.28 3.32 15.15
CA GLU A 90 -2.60 4.53 15.92
C GLU A 90 -1.67 5.70 15.55
N ALA A 91 -0.38 5.42 15.34
CA ALA A 91 0.62 6.45 15.01
C ALA A 91 0.74 6.71 13.51
N ALA A 92 0.36 5.74 12.67
CA ALA A 92 0.56 5.80 11.23
C ALA A 92 -0.07 7.04 10.55
N PRO A 93 -1.30 7.48 10.87
CA PRO A 93 -1.88 8.68 10.26
C PRO A 93 -1.02 9.92 10.48
N HIS A 94 -0.54 10.13 11.69
CA HIS A 94 0.28 11.29 12.03
C HIS A 94 1.68 11.21 11.40
N LEU A 95 2.31 10.03 11.41
CA LEU A 95 3.69 9.86 10.95
C LEU A 95 3.82 9.80 9.42
N LEU A 96 2.80 9.28 8.73
CA LEU A 96 2.85 9.00 7.30
C LEU A 96 1.91 9.89 6.48
N GLY A 97 1.06 10.68 7.15
CA GLY A 97 0.09 11.53 6.49
C GLY A 97 -0.94 10.75 5.69
N VAL A 98 -1.35 9.57 6.17
CA VAL A 98 -2.50 8.82 5.65
C VAL A 98 -3.76 9.24 6.42
N ASP A 99 -4.93 9.15 5.78
CA ASP A 99 -6.18 9.62 6.41
C ASP A 99 -6.70 8.65 7.47
N ALA A 100 -6.44 7.36 7.29
CA ALA A 100 -6.80 6.32 8.25
C ALA A 100 -5.75 5.20 8.27
N ALA A 101 -5.66 4.49 9.40
CA ALA A 101 -4.89 3.26 9.47
C ALA A 101 -5.60 2.23 10.35
N PHE A 102 -5.44 0.95 10.00
CA PHE A 102 -6.04 -0.18 10.68
C PHE A 102 -5.04 -1.33 10.81
N SER A 103 -5.32 -2.26 11.71
CA SER A 103 -4.55 -3.50 11.77
C SER A 103 -4.67 -4.26 10.45
N VAL A 104 -3.55 -4.82 9.98
CA VAL A 104 -3.55 -5.68 8.78
C VAL A 104 -4.44 -6.92 8.94
N THR A 105 -4.71 -7.34 10.18
CA THR A 105 -5.63 -8.44 10.47
C THR A 105 -7.08 -8.12 10.12
N GLU A 106 -7.42 -6.83 9.99
CA GLU A 106 -8.75 -6.35 9.60
C GLU A 106 -8.91 -6.16 8.09
N LEU A 107 -7.82 -6.35 7.31
CA LEU A 107 -7.78 -6.05 5.87
C LEU A 107 -8.91 -6.75 5.11
N ASP A 108 -9.03 -8.07 5.24
CA ASP A 108 -10.02 -8.86 4.49
C ASP A 108 -11.46 -8.54 4.89
N GLN A 109 -11.68 -8.06 6.10
CA GLN A 109 -12.99 -7.63 6.58
C GLN A 109 -13.36 -6.24 6.07
N ARG A 110 -12.39 -5.29 6.05
CA ARG A 110 -12.65 -3.87 5.75
C ARG A 110 -12.58 -3.55 4.26
N LEU A 111 -11.67 -4.21 3.54
CA LEU A 111 -11.42 -3.87 2.15
C LEU A 111 -12.64 -4.03 1.23
N PRO A 112 -13.48 -5.06 1.37
CA PRO A 112 -14.73 -5.10 0.60
C PRO A 112 -15.60 -3.86 0.75
N GLY A 113 -15.67 -3.28 1.96
CA GLY A 113 -16.41 -2.03 2.19
C GLY A 113 -15.82 -0.82 1.47
N LEU A 114 -14.50 -0.76 1.30
CA LEU A 114 -13.84 0.30 0.52
C LEU A 114 -14.05 0.15 -0.99
N LEU A 115 -14.31 -1.09 -1.45
CA LEU A 115 -14.59 -1.41 -2.86
C LEU A 115 -16.06 -1.20 -3.25
N GLU A 116 -16.96 -1.06 -2.28
CA GLU A 116 -18.38 -0.81 -2.56
C GLU A 116 -18.58 0.49 -3.34
N ASN A 117 -19.38 0.44 -4.40
CA ASN A 117 -19.72 1.59 -5.24
C ASN A 117 -18.52 2.25 -5.93
N THR A 118 -17.39 1.55 -6.04
CA THR A 118 -16.27 1.96 -6.90
C THR A 118 -16.44 1.37 -8.30
N GLU A 119 -15.84 2.00 -9.30
CA GLU A 119 -15.95 1.57 -10.71
C GLU A 119 -14.77 0.72 -11.14
N THR A 120 -13.56 1.14 -10.74
CA THR A 120 -12.30 0.55 -11.21
C THR A 120 -11.38 0.24 -10.01
N VAL A 121 -10.86 -0.97 -9.98
CA VAL A 121 -9.81 -1.38 -9.04
C VAL A 121 -8.46 -1.39 -9.76
N TRP A 122 -7.50 -0.68 -9.20
CA TRP A 122 -6.13 -0.63 -9.66
C TRP A 122 -5.21 -1.37 -8.67
N TYR A 123 -4.35 -2.24 -9.17
CA TYR A 123 -3.33 -2.90 -8.36
C TYR A 123 -2.16 -3.33 -9.26
N PRO A 124 -0.96 -3.58 -8.73
CA PRO A 124 0.18 -3.98 -9.54
C PRO A 124 0.03 -5.43 -10.00
N PHE A 125 -0.25 -5.65 -11.29
CA PHE A 125 -0.48 -6.98 -11.86
C PHE A 125 0.79 -7.84 -11.84
N ALA A 126 0.65 -9.12 -11.47
CA ALA A 126 1.70 -10.13 -11.53
C ALA A 126 2.99 -9.78 -10.77
N THR A 127 2.90 -8.91 -9.75
CA THR A 127 4.06 -8.49 -8.95
C THR A 127 4.16 -9.19 -7.60
N HIS A 128 3.05 -9.70 -7.08
CA HIS A 128 2.97 -10.38 -5.80
C HIS A 128 2.20 -11.69 -5.93
N ASP A 129 2.73 -12.75 -5.32
CA ASP A 129 2.06 -14.04 -5.29
C ASP A 129 0.65 -13.92 -4.68
N ALA A 130 -0.34 -14.55 -5.31
CA ALA A 130 -1.73 -14.60 -4.88
C ALA A 130 -2.47 -13.26 -4.80
N LEU A 131 -1.90 -12.13 -5.26
CA LEU A 131 -2.56 -10.82 -5.20
C LEU A 131 -3.88 -10.82 -5.96
N GLU A 132 -3.89 -11.32 -7.20
CA GLU A 132 -5.08 -11.42 -8.05
C GLU A 132 -6.17 -12.26 -7.38
N GLY A 133 -5.77 -13.37 -6.75
CA GLY A 133 -6.69 -14.23 -6.00
C GLY A 133 -7.35 -13.50 -4.84
N ARG A 134 -6.59 -12.70 -4.09
CA ARG A 134 -7.12 -11.89 -2.98
C ARG A 134 -8.06 -10.79 -3.48
N VAL A 135 -7.67 -10.06 -4.51
CA VAL A 135 -8.53 -9.03 -5.13
C VAL A 135 -9.86 -9.64 -5.58
N ASN A 136 -9.82 -10.77 -6.28
CA ASN A 136 -11.02 -11.47 -6.69
C ASN A 136 -11.87 -11.95 -5.51
N GLY A 137 -11.24 -12.37 -4.40
CA GLY A 137 -11.94 -12.72 -3.16
C GLY A 137 -12.72 -11.54 -2.58
N TRP A 138 -12.11 -10.35 -2.52
CA TRP A 138 -12.78 -9.12 -2.05
C TRP A 138 -13.90 -8.68 -2.99
N LEU A 139 -13.70 -8.75 -4.30
CA LEU A 139 -14.76 -8.46 -5.29
C LEU A 139 -15.94 -9.43 -5.16
N ASN A 140 -15.69 -10.72 -4.89
CA ASN A 140 -16.74 -11.70 -4.63
C ASN A 140 -17.53 -11.35 -3.36
N ALA A 141 -16.86 -10.86 -2.30
CA ALA A 141 -17.53 -10.39 -1.08
C ALA A 141 -18.43 -9.18 -1.36
N VAL A 142 -18.01 -8.24 -2.22
CA VAL A 142 -18.84 -7.12 -2.65
C VAL A 142 -20.04 -7.62 -3.49
N ARG A 143 -19.82 -8.55 -4.45
CA ARG A 143 -20.89 -9.13 -5.28
C ARG A 143 -21.97 -9.82 -4.45
N ALA A 144 -21.61 -10.45 -3.34
CA ALA A 144 -22.57 -11.05 -2.42
C ALA A 144 -23.56 -10.04 -1.82
N ARG A 145 -23.19 -8.72 -1.81
CA ARG A 145 -24.01 -7.63 -1.25
C ARG A 145 -24.85 -6.88 -2.30
N VAL A 146 -24.79 -7.26 -3.57
CA VAL A 146 -25.53 -6.57 -4.65
C VAL A 146 -27.03 -6.49 -4.39
N ARG A 147 -27.63 -7.48 -3.71
CA ARG A 147 -29.04 -7.46 -3.32
C ARG A 147 -29.41 -6.31 -2.36
N TYR A 148 -28.41 -5.73 -1.68
CA TYR A 148 -28.58 -4.58 -0.79
C TYR A 148 -28.33 -3.23 -1.50
N GLY A 149 -28.26 -3.22 -2.84
CA GLY A 149 -28.04 -2.01 -3.63
C GLY A 149 -26.57 -1.58 -3.79
N VAL A 150 -25.64 -2.45 -3.39
CA VAL A 150 -24.19 -2.18 -3.53
C VAL A 150 -23.74 -2.49 -4.96
N LEU A 151 -22.94 -1.61 -5.56
CA LEU A 151 -22.29 -1.83 -6.84
C LEU A 151 -20.90 -2.40 -6.65
N CYS A 152 -20.58 -3.46 -7.42
CA CYS A 152 -19.24 -4.04 -7.46
C CYS A 152 -18.44 -3.41 -8.60
N PRO A 153 -17.14 -3.14 -8.42
CA PRO A 153 -16.24 -2.70 -9.48
C PRO A 153 -16.33 -3.63 -10.71
N GLN A 154 -16.33 -3.02 -11.89
CA GLN A 154 -16.45 -3.76 -13.15
C GLN A 154 -15.14 -3.83 -13.93
N VAL A 155 -14.18 -2.98 -13.58
CA VAL A 155 -12.90 -2.85 -14.30
C VAL A 155 -11.74 -3.10 -13.33
N GLN A 156 -10.77 -3.89 -13.79
CA GLN A 156 -9.47 -4.04 -13.13
C GLN A 156 -8.40 -3.45 -14.05
N ARG A 157 -7.45 -2.71 -13.48
CA ARG A 157 -6.36 -2.06 -14.24
C ARG A 157 -5.03 -2.22 -13.53
N ASP A 158 -3.97 -2.28 -14.34
CA ASP A 158 -2.61 -2.34 -13.83
C ASP A 158 -2.15 -0.96 -13.34
N LEU A 159 -1.79 -0.89 -12.05
CA LEU A 159 -1.28 0.31 -11.41
C LEU A 159 0.17 0.60 -11.81
N CYS A 160 0.94 -0.40 -12.25
CA CYS A 160 2.35 -0.25 -12.57
C CYS A 160 2.58 0.87 -13.58
N ALA A 161 1.75 0.97 -14.62
CA ALA A 161 1.90 1.99 -15.66
C ALA A 161 1.87 3.43 -15.10
N ILE A 162 0.99 3.70 -14.13
CA ILE A 162 0.92 5.03 -13.47
C ILE A 162 2.18 5.28 -12.64
N VAL A 163 2.56 4.30 -11.82
CA VAL A 163 3.67 4.48 -10.87
C VAL A 163 5.02 4.52 -11.60
N ASP A 164 5.21 3.72 -12.64
CA ASP A 164 6.42 3.71 -13.44
C ASP A 164 6.65 5.05 -14.12
N GLU A 165 5.61 5.64 -14.72
CA GLU A 165 5.67 6.97 -15.33
C GLU A 165 6.00 8.04 -14.29
N MET A 166 5.41 7.97 -13.09
CA MET A 166 5.72 8.90 -12.00
C MET A 166 7.17 8.79 -11.51
N ARG A 167 7.77 7.60 -11.57
CA ARG A 167 9.14 7.31 -11.12
C ARG A 167 10.19 7.57 -12.19
N LEU A 168 9.78 7.79 -13.44
CA LEU A 168 10.71 8.00 -14.56
C LEU A 168 11.56 9.26 -14.32
N VAL A 169 10.94 10.37 -13.95
CA VAL A 169 11.63 11.62 -13.62
C VAL A 169 11.74 11.76 -12.10
N LYS A 170 13.00 11.80 -11.60
CA LYS A 170 13.30 11.84 -10.16
C LYS A 170 13.09 13.23 -9.61
N ASP A 171 12.35 13.31 -8.52
CA ASP A 171 12.20 14.55 -7.76
C ASP A 171 13.51 14.92 -7.00
N ALA A 172 13.54 16.11 -6.41
CA ALA A 172 14.73 16.60 -5.71
C ALA A 172 15.16 15.70 -4.55
N HIS A 173 14.19 15.13 -3.81
CA HIS A 173 14.47 14.21 -2.71
C HIS A 173 15.10 12.91 -3.22
N GLU A 174 14.54 12.33 -4.28
CA GLU A 174 15.08 11.12 -4.90
C GLU A 174 16.51 11.34 -5.42
N GLN A 175 16.75 12.49 -6.07
CA GLN A 175 18.09 12.86 -6.54
C GLN A 175 19.10 12.98 -5.39
N ASP A 176 18.71 13.54 -4.25
CA ASP A 176 19.57 13.65 -3.08
C ASP A 176 19.88 12.29 -2.46
N VAL A 177 18.87 11.40 -2.36
CA VAL A 177 19.07 10.01 -1.90
C VAL A 177 20.02 9.26 -2.84
N MET A 178 19.84 9.41 -4.15
CA MET A 178 20.71 8.78 -5.16
C MET A 178 22.16 9.30 -5.08
N ARG A 179 22.37 10.63 -4.91
CA ARG A 179 23.71 11.20 -4.73
C ARG A 179 24.40 10.66 -3.47
N ARG A 180 23.66 10.56 -2.36
CA ARG A 180 24.20 9.98 -1.12
C ARG A 180 24.55 8.50 -1.30
N ALA A 181 23.71 7.73 -1.95
CA ALA A 181 23.99 6.32 -2.25
C ALA A 181 25.25 6.17 -3.13
N ALA A 182 25.42 7.02 -4.15
CA ALA A 182 26.61 7.02 -4.99
C ALA A 182 27.88 7.35 -4.19
N GLN A 183 27.82 8.32 -3.27
CA GLN A 183 28.95 8.69 -2.40
C GLN A 183 29.37 7.56 -1.44
N ILE A 184 28.40 6.74 -0.98
CA ILE A 184 28.70 5.60 -0.10
C ILE A 184 29.36 4.45 -0.89
N SER A 185 29.06 4.35 -2.18
CA SER A 185 29.54 3.27 -3.06
C SER A 185 30.84 3.59 -3.78
N ALA A 186 31.31 4.82 -3.72
CA ALA A 186 32.57 5.29 -4.31
C ALA A 186 33.74 5.20 -3.32
#